data_f5a38288a07beb1e7f6bb27ff757abb5
#
_entry.id   f5a38288a07beb1e7f6bb27ff757abb5
#
_cell.length_a   1.000
_cell.length_b   1.000
_cell.length_c   1.000
_cell.angle_alpha   90.00
_cell.angle_beta   90.00
_cell.angle_gamma   90.00
#
_symmetry.space_group_name_H-M   'P 1'
#
loop_
_entity.id
_entity.type
_entity.pdbx_description
1 polymer ?
#
loop_
_entity_poly.entity_id
_entity_poly.type
_entity_poly.pdbx_seq_one_letter_code
_entity_poly.pdbx_strand_id
1 'polypeptide(L)'
;GLVNSRYTMRMLGNNGQVAITTWDAVPRLEETVDYVVDPDVWYRIKLRVDIESGQALIRGKVWLREEEEPSEWTIEASDPHPNENGSPALYAYSTAILEGSPGTEVFFDNVSIVSNQP
;
A
#
# COMPACT_ATOMS: atom_id res chain seq x y z
N GLY A 1 -3.30 -3.45 3.23
CA GLY A 1 -2.20 -2.82 2.50
C GLY A 1 -1.06 -3.78 2.17
N LEU A 2 -0.10 -3.28 1.47
CA LEU A 2 1.08 -4.02 1.04
C LEU A 2 2.34 -3.42 1.67
N VAL A 3 3.30 -4.27 1.97
CA VAL A 3 4.61 -3.87 2.48
C VAL A 3 5.70 -4.44 1.58
N ASN A 4 6.71 -3.66 1.27
CA ASN A 4 7.92 -4.12 0.59
C ASN A 4 9.09 -3.24 0.99
N SER A 5 10.22 -3.84 1.32
CA SER A 5 11.44 -3.12 1.72
C SER A 5 11.19 -2.08 2.82
N ARG A 6 10.29 -2.39 3.75
CA ARG A 6 9.86 -1.51 4.84
C ARG A 6 9.17 -0.22 4.36
N TYR A 7 8.68 -0.20 3.12
CA TYR A 7 7.72 0.78 2.64
C TYR A 7 6.33 0.14 2.69
N THR A 8 5.35 0.92 3.10
CA THR A 8 3.98 0.45 3.25
C THR A 8 3.05 1.26 2.36
N MET A 9 2.26 0.57 1.55
CA MET A 9 1.12 1.16 0.87
C MET A 9 -0.13 0.82 1.68
N ARG A 10 -0.80 1.84 2.20
CA ARG A 10 -1.99 1.68 3.04
C ARG A 10 -3.22 2.25 2.38
N MET A 11 -4.31 1.52 2.47
CA MET A 11 -5.64 2.02 2.09
C MET A 11 -6.34 2.45 3.37
N LEU A 12 -6.53 3.76 3.52
CA LEU A 12 -7.08 4.37 4.73
C LEU A 12 -8.59 4.56 4.56
N GLY A 13 -9.36 3.52 4.90
CA GLY A 13 -10.79 3.51 4.68
C GLY A 13 -11.53 4.64 5.39
N ASN A 14 -11.11 5.00 6.59
CA ASN A 14 -11.75 6.07 7.35
C ASN A 14 -11.52 7.46 6.77
N ASN A 15 -10.42 7.65 6.06
CA ASN A 15 -10.02 8.96 5.54
C ASN A 15 -10.30 9.12 4.04
N GLY A 16 -10.65 8.03 3.35
CA GLY A 16 -10.79 8.06 1.90
C GLY A 16 -9.48 8.37 1.19
N GLN A 17 -8.39 7.79 1.67
CA GLN A 17 -7.04 8.06 1.16
C GLN A 17 -6.24 6.77 0.97
N VAL A 18 -5.27 6.85 0.09
CA VAL A 18 -4.20 5.87 -0.05
C VAL A 18 -2.90 6.56 0.34
N ALA A 19 -2.04 5.88 1.11
CA ALA A 19 -0.81 6.44 1.60
C ALA A 19 0.39 5.51 1.33
N ILE A 20 1.55 6.13 1.09
CA ILE A 20 2.84 5.44 1.13
C ILE A 20 3.63 6.03 2.30
N THR A 21 4.10 5.18 3.19
CA THR A 21 4.89 5.57 4.34
C THR A 21 6.08 4.64 4.53
N THR A 22 7.09 5.11 5.28
CA THR A 22 8.12 4.22 5.82
C THR A 22 7.56 3.49 7.06
N TRP A 23 8.11 2.32 7.34
CA TRP A 23 7.70 1.50 8.48
C TRP A 23 8.43 1.91 9.75
N ASP A 24 8.21 3.14 10.21
CA ASP A 24 8.83 3.69 11.40
C ASP A 24 7.74 4.20 12.35
N ALA A 25 8.05 4.27 13.64
CA ALA A 25 7.12 4.83 14.63
C ALA A 25 6.77 6.29 14.29
N VAL A 26 7.75 7.04 13.77
CA VAL A 26 7.56 8.36 13.19
C VAL A 26 8.02 8.25 11.74
N PRO A 27 7.11 8.17 10.77
CA PRO A 27 7.50 8.02 9.37
C PRO A 27 8.34 9.20 8.89
N ARG A 28 9.49 8.92 8.26
CA ARG A 28 10.31 9.95 7.62
C ARG A 28 9.83 10.29 6.21
N LEU A 29 8.92 9.48 5.67
CA LEU A 29 8.30 9.65 4.37
C LEU A 29 6.83 9.37 4.50
N GLU A 30 5.99 10.29 4.05
CA GLU A 30 4.55 10.08 4.00
C GLU A 30 3.98 10.84 2.81
N GLU A 31 3.37 10.10 1.88
CA GLU A 31 2.62 10.65 0.76
C GLU A 31 1.20 10.11 0.83
N THR A 32 0.22 10.97 0.54
CA THR A 32 -1.19 10.59 0.51
C THR A 32 -1.87 11.13 -0.73
N VAL A 33 -2.84 10.37 -1.23
CA VAL A 33 -3.75 10.82 -2.29
C VAL A 33 -5.18 10.46 -1.89
N ASP A 34 -6.13 11.24 -2.37
CA ASP A 34 -7.54 10.93 -2.13
C ASP A 34 -7.95 9.73 -2.98
N TYR A 35 -8.52 8.74 -2.33
CA TYR A 35 -9.08 7.56 -2.97
C TYR A 35 -10.05 6.90 -2.00
N VAL A 36 -11.32 6.90 -2.34
CA VAL A 36 -12.35 6.30 -1.47
C VAL A 36 -12.40 4.80 -1.68
N VAL A 37 -12.25 4.05 -0.59
CA VAL A 37 -12.36 2.59 -0.59
C VAL A 37 -13.69 2.24 0.06
N ASP A 38 -14.56 1.59 -0.70
CA ASP A 38 -15.87 1.17 -0.21
C ASP A 38 -15.79 -0.20 0.46
N PRO A 39 -16.57 -0.44 1.52
CA PRO A 39 -16.67 -1.76 2.11
C PRO A 39 -17.37 -2.75 1.15
N ASP A 40 -17.09 -4.03 1.32
CA ASP A 40 -17.67 -5.12 0.53
C ASP A 40 -17.40 -5.03 -0.98
N VAL A 41 -16.32 -4.35 -1.35
CA VAL A 41 -15.87 -4.22 -2.73
C VAL A 41 -14.46 -4.78 -2.84
N TRP A 42 -14.23 -5.60 -3.86
CA TRP A 42 -12.90 -6.14 -4.14
C TRP A 42 -12.08 -5.15 -4.98
N TYR A 43 -10.90 -4.84 -4.47
CA TYR A 43 -9.92 -4.00 -5.16
C TYR A 43 -8.68 -4.82 -5.49
N ARG A 44 -8.00 -4.42 -6.55
CA ARG A 44 -6.63 -4.88 -6.84
C ARG A 44 -5.67 -3.78 -6.39
N ILE A 45 -4.58 -4.20 -5.76
CA ILE A 45 -3.55 -3.27 -5.32
C ILE A 45 -2.19 -3.78 -5.78
N LYS A 46 -1.33 -2.85 -6.13
CA LYS A 46 0.05 -3.16 -6.57
C LYS A 46 1.00 -2.16 -5.91
N LEU A 47 2.06 -2.67 -5.32
CA LEU A 47 3.15 -1.87 -4.79
C LEU A 47 4.44 -2.25 -5.48
N ARG A 48 5.14 -1.27 -6.03
CA ARG A 48 6.43 -1.45 -6.66
C ARG A 48 7.46 -0.55 -6.02
N VAL A 49 8.62 -1.12 -5.71
CA VAL A 49 9.76 -0.40 -5.16
C VAL A 49 10.95 -0.62 -6.07
N ASP A 50 11.49 0.45 -6.62
CA ASP A 50 12.70 0.44 -7.45
C ASP A 50 13.79 1.25 -6.75
N ILE A 51 15.01 0.72 -6.74
CA ILE A 51 16.18 1.43 -6.21
C ILE A 51 17.05 1.82 -7.42
N GLU A 52 17.16 3.11 -7.67
CA GLU A 52 17.92 3.65 -8.79
C GLU A 52 18.75 4.86 -8.34
N SER A 53 20.04 4.86 -8.71
CA SER A 53 20.93 6.00 -8.42
C SER A 53 20.93 6.44 -6.96
N GLY A 54 20.85 5.48 -6.04
CA GLY A 54 20.89 5.77 -4.61
C GLY A 54 19.57 6.33 -4.04
N GLN A 55 18.48 6.22 -4.80
CA GLN A 55 17.15 6.63 -4.37
C GLN A 55 16.16 5.48 -4.54
N ALA A 56 15.13 5.48 -3.72
CA ALA A 56 13.99 4.57 -3.91
C ALA A 56 12.85 5.32 -4.58
N LEU A 57 12.26 4.69 -5.58
CA LEU A 57 11.01 5.14 -6.18
C LEU A 57 9.93 4.13 -5.78
N ILE A 58 8.97 4.59 -5.01
CA ILE A 58 7.89 3.77 -4.47
C ILE A 58 6.61 4.17 -5.18
N ARG A 59 5.95 3.20 -5.83
CA ARG A 59 4.74 3.47 -6.60
C ARG A 59 3.64 2.48 -6.26
N GLY A 60 2.43 2.98 -6.17
CA GLY A 60 1.27 2.17 -5.86
C GLY A 60 0.12 2.40 -6.83
N LYS A 61 -0.63 1.35 -7.09
CA LYS A 61 -1.88 1.39 -7.84
C LYS A 61 -2.98 0.75 -7.03
N VAL A 62 -4.18 1.27 -7.16
CA VAL A 62 -5.39 0.64 -6.67
C VAL A 62 -6.48 0.81 -7.72
N TRP A 63 -7.24 -0.25 -7.97
CA TRP A 63 -8.35 -0.22 -8.93
C TRP A 63 -9.36 -1.30 -8.60
N LEU A 64 -10.57 -1.16 -9.10
CA LEU A 64 -11.62 -2.15 -8.89
C LEU A 64 -11.24 -3.47 -9.60
N ARG A 65 -11.53 -4.58 -8.96
CA ARG A 65 -11.21 -5.91 -9.51
C ARG A 65 -11.78 -6.13 -10.93
N GLU A 66 -12.95 -5.57 -11.21
CA GLU A 66 -13.63 -5.72 -12.49
C GLU A 66 -13.08 -4.81 -13.60
N GLU A 67 -12.20 -3.89 -13.26
CA GLU A 67 -11.60 -2.96 -14.22
C GLU A 67 -10.23 -3.46 -14.66
N GLU A 68 -9.78 -2.93 -15.80
CA GLU A 68 -8.42 -3.16 -16.28
C GLU A 68 -7.42 -2.38 -15.42
N GLU A 69 -6.20 -2.88 -15.32
CA GLU A 69 -5.14 -2.19 -14.61
C GLU A 69 -4.87 -0.84 -15.28
N PRO A 70 -4.94 0.28 -14.53
CA PRO A 70 -4.66 1.60 -15.11
C PRO A 70 -3.19 1.71 -15.52
N SER A 71 -2.93 2.48 -16.57
CA SER A 71 -1.57 2.74 -17.04
C SER A 71 -0.80 3.66 -16.10
N GLU A 72 -1.49 4.50 -15.37
CA GLU A 72 -0.88 5.46 -14.45
C GLU A 72 -0.86 4.93 -13.02
N TRP A 73 0.13 5.35 -12.25
CA TRP A 73 0.23 5.04 -10.84
C TRP A 73 -0.74 5.93 -10.03
N THR A 74 -1.40 5.33 -9.06
CA THR A 74 -2.31 6.07 -8.17
C THR A 74 -1.54 7.00 -7.25
N ILE A 75 -0.38 6.55 -6.77
CA ILE A 75 0.45 7.27 -5.81
C ILE A 75 1.91 6.97 -6.08
N GLU A 76 2.76 8.00 -5.93
CA GLU A 76 4.21 7.87 -6.07
C GLU A 76 4.91 8.61 -4.95
N ALA A 77 6.03 8.07 -4.51
CA ALA A 77 6.90 8.70 -3.52
C ALA A 77 8.35 8.38 -3.85
N SER A 78 9.24 9.30 -3.49
CA SER A 78 10.70 9.13 -3.66
C SER A 78 11.38 9.23 -2.31
N ASP A 79 12.35 8.36 -2.07
CA ASP A 79 13.13 8.36 -0.83
C ASP A 79 14.62 8.50 -1.16
N PRO A 80 15.25 9.62 -0.78
CA PRO A 80 16.68 9.82 -1.01
C PRO A 80 17.57 8.96 -0.11
N HIS A 81 16.99 8.34 0.92
CA HIS A 81 17.69 7.44 1.85
C HIS A 81 17.02 6.07 1.82
N PRO A 82 17.19 5.29 0.74
CA PRO A 82 16.36 4.12 0.49
C PRO A 82 16.55 3.01 1.51
N ASN A 83 15.45 2.33 1.81
CA ASN A 83 15.51 1.04 2.47
C ASN A 83 15.86 -0.01 1.40
N GLU A 84 17.05 -0.55 1.47
CA GLU A 84 17.55 -1.48 0.45
C GLU A 84 17.13 -2.92 0.71
N ASN A 85 16.73 -3.24 1.94
CA ASN A 85 16.38 -4.59 2.36
C ASN A 85 15.03 -4.61 3.05
N GLY A 86 14.35 -5.74 2.93
CA GLY A 86 13.09 -6.01 3.56
C GLY A 86 12.31 -7.04 2.79
N SER A 87 11.35 -7.65 3.45
CA SER A 87 10.50 -8.68 2.86
C SER A 87 9.14 -8.12 2.47
N PRO A 88 8.52 -8.65 1.42
CA PRO A 88 7.14 -8.31 1.12
C PRO A 88 6.20 -8.90 2.17
N ALA A 89 5.11 -8.19 2.45
CA ALA A 89 4.12 -8.64 3.42
C ALA A 89 2.74 -8.04 3.11
N LEU A 90 1.72 -8.68 3.64
CA LEU A 90 0.37 -8.15 3.69
C LEU A 90 0.16 -7.48 5.04
N TYR A 91 -0.64 -6.42 5.05
CA TYR A 91 -0.86 -5.61 6.24
C TYR A 91 -2.32 -5.20 6.36
N ALA A 92 -2.87 -5.37 7.55
CA ALA A 92 -4.21 -4.88 7.87
C ALA A 92 -4.31 -4.63 9.37
N TYR A 93 -5.04 -3.59 9.74
CA TYR A 93 -5.44 -3.39 11.12
C TYR A 93 -6.77 -2.64 11.17
N SER A 94 -7.44 -2.74 12.29
CA SER A 94 -8.68 -2.02 12.53
C SER A 94 -8.60 -1.30 13.87
N THR A 95 -9.16 -0.10 13.91
CA THR A 95 -9.20 0.72 15.12
C THR A 95 -10.65 1.01 15.49
N ALA A 96 -10.87 1.45 16.74
CA ALA A 96 -12.17 1.84 17.25
C ALA A 96 -13.23 0.73 17.14
N ILE A 97 -12.84 -0.52 17.37
CA ILE A 97 -13.78 -1.63 17.47
C ILE A 97 -14.52 -1.49 18.79
N LEU A 98 -15.85 -1.36 18.72
CA LEU A 98 -16.68 -1.22 19.89
C LEU A 98 -16.98 -2.59 20.50
N GLU A 99 -17.08 -2.63 21.84
CA GLU A 99 -17.51 -3.82 22.56
C GLU A 99 -18.89 -4.25 22.08
N GLY A 100 -19.06 -5.54 21.81
CA GLY A 100 -20.32 -6.10 21.33
C GLY A 100 -20.58 -5.94 19.85
N SER A 101 -19.70 -5.25 19.12
CA SER A 101 -19.77 -5.16 17.67
C SER A 101 -19.11 -6.37 17.02
N PRO A 102 -19.60 -6.84 15.84
CA PRO A 102 -18.81 -7.76 15.04
C PRO A 102 -17.51 -7.07 14.67
N GLY A 103 -16.38 -7.80 14.70
CA GLY A 103 -15.10 -7.26 14.30
C GLY A 103 -15.07 -6.89 12.82
N THR A 104 -13.97 -6.27 12.42
CA THR A 104 -13.70 -5.98 11.01
C THR A 104 -12.90 -7.14 10.40
N GLU A 105 -13.33 -7.59 9.24
CA GLU A 105 -12.64 -8.64 8.49
C GLU A 105 -11.99 -8.03 7.26
N VAL A 106 -10.77 -8.49 6.96
CA VAL A 106 -10.05 -8.12 5.76
C VAL A 106 -9.63 -9.40 5.05
N PHE A 107 -9.92 -9.48 3.76
CA PHE A 107 -9.63 -10.65 2.93
C PHE A 107 -8.60 -10.32 1.88
N PHE A 108 -7.64 -11.22 1.69
CA PHE A 108 -6.64 -11.13 0.62
C PHE A 108 -6.76 -12.36 -0.26
N ASP A 109 -6.60 -12.17 -1.56
CA ASP A 109 -6.68 -13.24 -2.55
C ASP A 109 -5.72 -12.94 -3.71
N ASN A 110 -5.29 -13.98 -4.42
CA ASN A 110 -4.46 -13.86 -5.61
C ASN A 110 -3.19 -13.04 -5.39
N VAL A 111 -2.47 -13.35 -4.31
CA VAL A 111 -1.24 -12.65 -3.97
C VAL A 111 -0.09 -13.15 -4.85
N SER A 112 0.64 -12.23 -5.46
CA SER A 112 1.85 -12.56 -6.22
C SER A 112 2.97 -11.59 -5.93
N ILE A 113 4.20 -12.09 -5.99
CA ILE A 113 5.41 -11.32 -5.74
C ILE A 113 6.38 -11.66 -6.87
N VAL A 114 6.83 -10.63 -7.58
CA VAL A 114 7.76 -10.81 -8.70
C VAL A 114 8.94 -9.85 -8.56
N SER A 115 10.10 -10.28 -9.03
CA SER A 115 11.26 -9.40 -9.11
C SER A 115 11.05 -8.41 -10.25
N ASN A 116 11.38 -7.14 -10.01
CA ASN A 116 11.38 -6.10 -11.03
C ASN A 116 12.78 -5.81 -11.59
N GLN A 117 13.75 -6.61 -11.19
CA GLN A 117 15.09 -6.53 -11.77
C GLN A 117 15.19 -7.49 -12.95
N PRO A 118 15.90 -7.07 -14.03
CA PRO A 118 16.08 -7.92 -15.20
C PRO A 118 16.98 -9.14 -14.90
#